data_430886badbd85acd0c5a51391fbfd510
#
_entry.id   430886badbd85acd0c5a51391fbfd510
#
_cell.length_a   1.000
_cell.length_b   1.000
_cell.length_c   1.000
_cell.angle_alpha   90.00
_cell.angle_beta   90.00
_cell.angle_gamma   90.00
#
_symmetry.space_group_name_H-M   'P 1'
#
loop_
_entity.id
_entity.type
_entity.pdbx_description
1 polymer ?
#
loop_
_entity_poly.entity_id
_entity_poly.type
_entity_poly.pdbx_seq_one_letter_code
_entity_poly.pdbx_strand_id
1 'polypeptide(L)'
;MAERLRMGLIGGGPGSFIGPVHRMAAELDGQIALVAGAFSSDAARSALAGEIYGIDPQRAYPDVAAMLTAEAARADPIDFVAIATPNCHHLSAATQSLAAGFAVVSDKPATATLEEARTLRDAVAAAGRPYALTYTYTGYPLVREARERVRRGAIGAVRKVVVEYPQGWLAGPAEHADNRQAAWRVDPTQAGPGGCIGDIGVHAFNLAEFVTGLSVDRLLADLGTVVPGRRLDDDVSVLLRFEGGARGVLMASQISIGELNGLRIRVYGETGSLDWHQEQPNSLSLHFSDGRTEVLRTGDAGLGADARAATRLPGGHPEGYLEAFANLYRDVATVLRGGTAPALQGVHQGVRGMAFIDTAVRASREQSGWVAFVGR
;
A
#
# COMPACT_ATOMS: atom_id res chain seq x y z
N MET A 1 1.58 -14.18 -27.76
CA MET A 1 1.63 -13.60 -26.39
C MET A 1 1.27 -12.13 -26.52
N ALA A 2 0.49 -11.57 -25.59
CA ALA A 2 0.22 -10.12 -25.59
C ALA A 2 1.55 -9.35 -25.42
N GLU A 3 1.65 -8.19 -26.05
CA GLU A 3 2.81 -7.31 -25.89
C GLU A 3 2.98 -6.91 -24.42
N ARG A 4 4.24 -6.85 -23.96
CA ARG A 4 4.54 -6.40 -22.60
C ARG A 4 4.22 -4.92 -22.46
N LEU A 5 3.58 -4.55 -21.37
CA LEU A 5 3.42 -3.14 -21.00
C LEU A 5 4.77 -2.54 -20.59
N ARG A 6 5.01 -1.33 -21.00
CA ARG A 6 6.25 -0.57 -20.77
C ARG A 6 6.07 0.32 -19.55
N MET A 7 6.86 0.06 -18.51
CA MET A 7 6.82 0.83 -17.25
C MET A 7 7.95 1.87 -17.25
N GLY A 8 7.63 3.11 -16.89
CA GLY A 8 8.59 4.11 -16.43
C GLY A 8 8.64 4.12 -14.90
N LEU A 9 9.81 4.36 -14.28
CA LEU A 9 9.95 4.45 -12.83
C LEU A 9 10.47 5.81 -12.41
N ILE A 10 9.76 6.48 -11.52
CA ILE A 10 10.18 7.73 -10.87
C ILE A 10 10.63 7.40 -9.44
N GLY A 11 11.88 7.74 -9.11
CA GLY A 11 12.51 7.33 -7.85
C GLY A 11 13.11 5.93 -7.95
N GLY A 12 13.36 5.29 -6.83
CA GLY A 12 13.95 3.94 -6.81
C GLY A 12 15.45 3.89 -7.11
N GLY A 13 16.16 5.01 -7.02
CA GLY A 13 17.62 5.09 -7.22
C GLY A 13 18.43 4.33 -6.15
N PRO A 14 19.76 4.36 -6.23
CA PRO A 14 20.64 3.61 -5.33
C PRO A 14 20.36 3.88 -3.85
N GLY A 15 20.18 2.82 -3.06
CA GLY A 15 19.80 2.87 -1.64
C GLY A 15 18.29 2.92 -1.38
N SER A 16 17.45 2.88 -2.42
CA SER A 16 16.01 2.69 -2.26
C SER A 16 15.70 1.22 -1.94
N PHE A 17 14.82 0.99 -0.96
CA PHE A 17 14.27 -0.34 -0.72
C PHE A 17 13.17 -0.69 -1.72
N ILE A 18 12.22 0.24 -1.91
CA ILE A 18 10.96 -0.09 -2.62
C ILE A 18 11.10 -0.06 -4.14
N GLY A 19 12.03 0.73 -4.71
CA GLY A 19 12.22 0.79 -6.16
C GLY A 19 12.56 -0.57 -6.80
N PRO A 20 13.57 -1.30 -6.29
CA PRO A 20 13.85 -2.67 -6.75
C PRO A 20 12.66 -3.62 -6.59
N VAL A 21 11.86 -3.48 -5.52
CA VAL A 21 10.66 -4.28 -5.30
C VAL A 21 9.61 -4.00 -6.38
N HIS A 22 9.36 -2.73 -6.71
CA HIS A 22 8.46 -2.36 -7.82
C HIS A 22 8.86 -3.04 -9.12
N ARG A 23 10.16 -2.98 -9.47
CA ARG A 23 10.67 -3.64 -10.69
C ARG A 23 10.45 -5.15 -10.67
N MET A 24 10.96 -5.82 -9.61
CA MET A 24 10.84 -7.28 -9.49
C MET A 24 9.38 -7.75 -9.57
N ALA A 25 8.49 -7.07 -8.86
CA ALA A 25 7.07 -7.39 -8.84
C ALA A 25 6.39 -7.16 -10.20
N ALA A 26 6.70 -6.05 -10.87
CA ALA A 26 6.15 -5.74 -12.18
C ALA A 26 6.57 -6.77 -13.25
N GLU A 27 7.81 -7.20 -13.21
CA GLU A 27 8.39 -8.11 -14.21
C GLU A 27 8.13 -9.60 -13.91
N LEU A 28 7.71 -9.96 -12.69
CA LEU A 28 7.59 -11.34 -12.23
C LEU A 28 6.75 -12.24 -13.15
N ASP A 29 5.63 -11.73 -13.64
CA ASP A 29 4.69 -12.47 -14.50
C ASP A 29 4.98 -12.27 -16.00
N GLY A 30 6.05 -11.57 -16.37
CA GLY A 30 6.43 -11.34 -17.77
C GLY A 30 5.46 -10.45 -18.57
N GLN A 31 4.51 -9.79 -17.91
CA GLN A 31 3.50 -8.93 -18.56
C GLN A 31 3.95 -7.48 -18.68
N ILE A 32 4.91 -7.06 -17.88
CA ILE A 32 5.42 -5.69 -17.78
C ILE A 32 6.95 -5.75 -17.92
N ALA A 33 7.53 -4.69 -18.46
CA ALA A 33 8.97 -4.47 -18.49
C ALA A 33 9.28 -3.05 -18.04
N LEU A 34 10.26 -2.88 -17.15
CA LEU A 34 10.83 -1.57 -16.84
C LEU A 34 11.71 -1.14 -18.03
N VAL A 35 11.38 -0.03 -18.67
CA VAL A 35 12.07 0.41 -19.89
C VAL A 35 12.64 1.84 -19.79
N ALA A 36 12.20 2.62 -18.81
CA ALA A 36 12.60 4.02 -18.66
C ALA A 36 12.59 4.44 -17.18
N GLY A 37 13.30 5.49 -16.82
CA GLY A 37 13.16 6.05 -15.49
C GLY A 37 13.89 7.36 -15.26
N ALA A 38 13.39 8.10 -14.24
CA ALA A 38 14.05 9.22 -13.58
C ALA A 38 14.27 8.80 -12.11
N PHE A 39 15.36 8.13 -11.85
CA PHE A 39 15.56 7.35 -10.62
C PHE A 39 16.05 8.18 -9.43
N SER A 40 16.54 9.38 -9.67
CA SER A 40 17.06 10.31 -8.66
C SER A 40 16.92 11.74 -9.13
N SER A 41 16.89 12.70 -8.19
CA SER A 41 17.04 14.13 -8.48
C SER A 41 18.49 14.53 -8.87
N ASP A 42 19.46 13.65 -8.64
CA ASP A 42 20.82 13.76 -9.10
C ASP A 42 20.98 12.97 -10.41
N ALA A 43 21.34 13.64 -11.49
CA ALA A 43 21.42 13.08 -12.83
C ALA A 43 22.43 11.92 -12.93
N ALA A 44 23.58 12.02 -12.25
CA ALA A 44 24.60 10.96 -12.26
C ALA A 44 24.11 9.72 -11.53
N ARG A 45 23.41 9.89 -10.39
CA ARG A 45 22.78 8.79 -9.66
C ARG A 45 21.61 8.19 -10.43
N SER A 46 20.88 8.98 -11.20
CA SER A 46 19.82 8.47 -12.06
C SER A 46 20.39 7.60 -13.18
N ALA A 47 21.46 8.05 -13.84
CA ALA A 47 22.16 7.27 -14.86
C ALA A 47 22.72 5.94 -14.29
N LEU A 48 23.39 5.98 -13.13
CA LEU A 48 23.89 4.81 -12.43
C LEU A 48 22.77 3.80 -12.11
N ALA A 49 21.62 4.30 -11.66
CA ALA A 49 20.46 3.43 -11.42
C ALA A 49 19.95 2.78 -12.72
N GLY A 50 19.96 3.54 -13.84
CA GLY A 50 19.64 3.01 -15.16
C GLY A 50 20.55 1.85 -15.56
N GLU A 51 21.85 1.95 -15.32
CA GLU A 51 22.82 0.86 -15.55
C GLU A 51 22.50 -0.37 -14.67
N ILE A 52 22.27 -0.15 -13.36
CA ILE A 52 21.93 -1.22 -12.41
C ILE A 52 20.64 -1.94 -12.84
N TYR A 53 19.66 -1.19 -13.34
CA TYR A 53 18.40 -1.75 -13.83
C TYR A 53 18.49 -2.32 -15.25
N GLY A 54 19.59 -2.15 -15.95
CA GLY A 54 19.78 -2.59 -17.33
C GLY A 54 18.90 -1.83 -18.33
N ILE A 55 18.64 -0.56 -18.07
CA ILE A 55 17.86 0.34 -18.93
C ILE A 55 18.74 0.90 -20.04
N ASP A 56 18.17 1.06 -21.22
CA ASP A 56 18.83 1.81 -22.29
C ASP A 56 19.30 3.19 -21.76
N PRO A 57 20.60 3.52 -21.88
CA PRO A 57 21.11 4.80 -21.40
C PRO A 57 20.34 6.04 -21.92
N GLN A 58 19.72 5.95 -23.08
CA GLN A 58 18.87 6.99 -23.66
C GLN A 58 17.50 7.12 -22.95
N ARG A 59 17.14 6.16 -22.10
CA ARG A 59 15.88 6.13 -21.33
C ARG A 59 16.12 6.24 -19.81
N ALA A 60 17.35 6.47 -19.37
CA ALA A 60 17.70 6.86 -18.01
C ALA A 60 17.80 8.39 -17.94
N TYR A 61 16.73 9.03 -17.50
CA TYR A 61 16.56 10.49 -17.59
C TYR A 61 17.09 11.21 -16.35
N PRO A 62 17.56 12.46 -16.48
CA PRO A 62 18.08 13.25 -15.36
C PRO A 62 17.00 13.68 -14.38
N ASP A 63 15.75 13.85 -14.83
CA ASP A 63 14.62 14.29 -14.03
C ASP A 63 13.28 13.84 -14.63
N VAL A 64 12.20 14.05 -13.87
CA VAL A 64 10.84 13.63 -14.22
C VAL A 64 10.33 14.35 -15.48
N ALA A 65 10.58 15.65 -15.61
CA ALA A 65 10.08 16.43 -16.74
C ALA A 65 10.72 15.98 -18.05
N ALA A 66 12.04 15.76 -18.04
CA ALA A 66 12.78 15.21 -19.18
C ALA A 66 12.25 13.83 -19.58
N MET A 67 12.01 12.93 -18.60
CA MET A 67 11.44 11.61 -18.86
C MET A 67 10.07 11.71 -19.52
N LEU A 68 9.16 12.45 -18.93
CA LEU A 68 7.77 12.51 -19.41
C LEU A 68 7.68 13.15 -20.81
N THR A 69 8.46 14.22 -21.05
CA THR A 69 8.52 14.89 -22.37
C THR A 69 9.08 13.97 -23.44
N ALA A 70 10.19 13.30 -23.15
CA ALA A 70 10.83 12.41 -24.12
C ALA A 70 9.95 11.17 -24.40
N GLU A 71 9.43 10.54 -23.36
CA GLU A 71 8.58 9.34 -23.51
C GLU A 71 7.28 9.63 -24.26
N ALA A 72 6.63 10.78 -24.03
CA ALA A 72 5.44 11.17 -24.77
C ALA A 72 5.69 11.40 -26.29
N ALA A 73 6.92 11.71 -26.67
CA ALA A 73 7.30 11.92 -28.06
C ALA A 73 7.82 10.68 -28.79
N ARG A 74 8.00 9.55 -28.10
CA ARG A 74 8.53 8.32 -28.69
C ARG A 74 7.48 7.58 -29.52
N ALA A 75 7.95 6.81 -30.48
CA ALA A 75 7.11 5.84 -31.20
C ALA A 75 6.75 4.61 -30.34
N ASP A 76 7.55 4.35 -29.32
CA ASP A 76 7.41 3.25 -28.36
C ASP A 76 7.35 3.79 -26.91
N PRO A 77 6.38 4.65 -26.56
CA PRO A 77 6.33 5.30 -25.25
C PRO A 77 6.11 4.30 -24.11
N ILE A 78 6.32 4.73 -22.87
CA ILE A 78 5.84 3.99 -21.71
C ILE A 78 4.31 3.96 -21.70
N ASP A 79 3.72 2.89 -21.14
CA ASP A 79 2.27 2.75 -20.97
C ASP A 79 1.80 3.37 -19.66
N PHE A 80 2.66 3.34 -18.63
CA PHE A 80 2.38 3.91 -17.32
C PHE A 80 3.67 4.24 -16.55
N VAL A 81 3.52 5.01 -15.49
CA VAL A 81 4.59 5.40 -14.57
C VAL A 81 4.38 4.76 -13.20
N ALA A 82 5.41 4.15 -12.64
CA ALA A 82 5.47 3.77 -11.23
C ALA A 82 6.20 4.86 -10.43
N ILE A 83 5.70 5.23 -9.24
CA ILE A 83 6.26 6.26 -8.36
C ILE A 83 6.73 5.60 -7.06
N ALA A 84 8.02 5.71 -6.78
CA ALA A 84 8.72 5.13 -5.63
C ALA A 84 9.63 6.17 -4.94
N THR A 85 9.10 7.37 -4.75
CA THR A 85 9.77 8.52 -4.10
C THR A 85 9.35 8.65 -2.64
N PRO A 86 9.98 9.52 -1.82
CA PRO A 86 9.39 10.00 -0.57
C PRO A 86 8.03 10.68 -0.78
N ASN A 87 7.15 10.62 0.25
CA ASN A 87 5.74 11.03 0.17
C ASN A 87 5.53 12.46 -0.38
N CYS A 88 6.41 13.40 -0.01
CA CYS A 88 6.35 14.80 -0.44
C CYS A 88 6.47 15.01 -1.97
N HIS A 89 6.90 14.01 -2.70
CA HIS A 89 7.04 14.09 -4.16
C HIS A 89 5.91 13.37 -4.92
N HIS A 90 5.02 12.62 -4.22
CA HIS A 90 3.99 11.81 -4.87
C HIS A 90 3.02 12.64 -5.70
N LEU A 91 2.47 13.75 -5.14
CA LEU A 91 1.52 14.60 -5.86
C LEU A 91 2.13 15.16 -7.16
N SER A 92 3.32 15.75 -7.06
CA SER A 92 3.97 16.37 -8.21
C SER A 92 4.29 15.35 -9.31
N ALA A 93 4.85 14.20 -8.94
CA ALA A 93 5.17 13.14 -9.89
C ALA A 93 3.90 12.56 -10.55
N ALA A 94 2.84 12.33 -9.77
CA ALA A 94 1.59 11.79 -10.29
C ALA A 94 0.88 12.78 -11.23
N THR A 95 0.74 14.05 -10.84
CA THR A 95 0.05 15.05 -11.64
C THR A 95 0.76 15.35 -12.95
N GLN A 96 2.10 15.43 -12.95
CA GLN A 96 2.88 15.58 -14.18
C GLN A 96 2.72 14.36 -15.10
N SER A 97 2.75 13.14 -14.56
CA SER A 97 2.56 11.91 -15.34
C SER A 97 1.17 11.83 -15.97
N LEU A 98 0.13 12.16 -15.20
CA LEU A 98 -1.25 12.23 -15.68
C LEU A 98 -1.45 13.29 -16.78
N ALA A 99 -0.86 14.48 -16.59
CA ALA A 99 -0.90 15.56 -17.57
C ALA A 99 -0.17 15.20 -18.89
N ALA A 100 0.90 14.38 -18.80
CA ALA A 100 1.59 13.83 -19.96
C ALA A 100 0.81 12.66 -20.62
N GLY A 101 -0.35 12.26 -20.10
CA GLY A 101 -1.23 11.23 -20.64
C GLY A 101 -0.93 9.81 -20.18
N PHE A 102 -0.04 9.61 -19.22
CA PHE A 102 0.30 8.28 -18.70
C PHE A 102 -0.60 7.87 -17.53
N ALA A 103 -0.89 6.58 -17.44
CA ALA A 103 -1.45 5.99 -16.22
C ALA A 103 -0.40 5.98 -15.10
N VAL A 104 -0.85 5.90 -13.85
CA VAL A 104 0.05 6.00 -12.68
C VAL A 104 -0.17 4.83 -11.72
N VAL A 105 0.92 4.25 -11.25
CA VAL A 105 0.98 3.38 -10.08
C VAL A 105 1.85 4.09 -9.03
N SER A 106 1.28 4.48 -7.90
CA SER A 106 2.01 5.18 -6.86
C SER A 106 2.21 4.31 -5.63
N ASP A 107 3.35 4.48 -4.96
CA ASP A 107 3.49 3.92 -3.62
C ASP A 107 2.58 4.67 -2.62
N LYS A 108 2.29 4.00 -1.51
CA LYS A 108 1.49 4.58 -0.41
C LYS A 108 2.39 5.39 0.56
N PRO A 109 1.81 6.31 1.32
CA PRO A 109 0.48 6.90 1.17
C PRO A 109 0.36 7.69 -0.14
N ALA A 110 -0.86 8.00 -0.55
CA ALA A 110 -1.08 8.64 -1.86
C ALA A 110 -0.31 9.96 -2.04
N THR A 111 -0.17 10.72 -0.95
CA THR A 111 0.48 12.04 -0.89
C THR A 111 1.02 12.29 0.52
N ALA A 112 1.65 13.45 0.76
CA ALA A 112 2.09 13.86 2.08
C ALA A 112 0.94 14.42 2.95
N THR A 113 -0.06 15.05 2.36
CA THR A 113 -1.18 15.67 3.09
C THR A 113 -2.54 15.28 2.51
N LEU A 114 -3.62 15.44 3.31
CA LEU A 114 -4.99 15.18 2.85
C LEU A 114 -5.42 16.16 1.73
N GLU A 115 -4.99 17.41 1.79
CA GLU A 115 -5.30 18.40 0.75
C GLU A 115 -4.69 18.01 -0.60
N GLU A 116 -3.44 17.58 -0.56
CA GLU A 116 -2.76 17.04 -1.75
C GLU A 116 -3.48 15.79 -2.29
N ALA A 117 -3.99 14.91 -1.44
CA ALA A 117 -4.74 13.74 -1.88
C ALA A 117 -6.06 14.10 -2.58
N ARG A 118 -6.72 15.16 -2.13
CA ARG A 118 -7.91 15.70 -2.80
C ARG A 118 -7.55 16.32 -4.15
N THR A 119 -6.48 17.10 -4.21
CA THR A 119 -5.94 17.63 -5.46
C THR A 119 -5.58 16.51 -6.46
N LEU A 120 -4.94 15.45 -5.97
CA LEU A 120 -4.62 14.28 -6.78
C LEU A 120 -5.88 13.58 -7.31
N ARG A 121 -6.92 13.40 -6.47
CA ARG A 121 -8.21 12.83 -6.89
C ARG A 121 -8.80 13.62 -8.07
N ASP A 122 -8.80 14.93 -7.95
CA ASP A 122 -9.37 15.82 -8.97
C ASP A 122 -8.53 15.78 -10.26
N ALA A 123 -7.19 15.68 -10.15
CA ALA A 123 -6.30 15.51 -11.28
C ALA A 123 -6.50 14.15 -11.99
N VAL A 124 -6.69 13.06 -11.23
CA VAL A 124 -7.00 11.72 -11.79
C VAL A 124 -8.33 11.75 -12.55
N ALA A 125 -9.36 12.39 -11.98
CA ALA A 125 -10.67 12.54 -12.62
C ALA A 125 -10.57 13.35 -13.92
N ALA A 126 -9.84 14.46 -13.92
CA ALA A 126 -9.64 15.31 -15.08
C ALA A 126 -8.84 14.62 -16.20
N ALA A 127 -7.82 13.84 -15.85
CA ALA A 127 -6.98 13.13 -16.80
C ALA A 127 -7.69 11.93 -17.45
N GLY A 128 -8.67 11.31 -16.77
CA GLY A 128 -9.35 10.10 -17.22
C GLY A 128 -8.40 8.91 -17.41
N ARG A 129 -7.24 8.92 -16.74
CA ARG A 129 -6.24 7.85 -16.80
C ARG A 129 -6.29 6.99 -15.55
N PRO A 130 -6.02 5.67 -15.65
CA PRO A 130 -5.93 4.79 -14.50
C PRO A 130 -4.91 5.29 -13.47
N TYR A 131 -5.30 5.24 -12.20
CA TYR A 131 -4.42 5.48 -11.06
C TYR A 131 -4.57 4.35 -10.05
N ALA A 132 -3.46 3.76 -9.63
CA ALA A 132 -3.41 2.69 -8.64
C ALA A 132 -2.45 3.02 -7.49
N LEU A 133 -2.79 2.52 -6.29
CA LEU A 133 -1.96 2.61 -5.10
C LEU A 133 -1.49 1.22 -4.67
N THR A 134 -0.21 1.11 -4.28
CA THR A 134 0.38 -0.14 -3.86
C THR A 134 0.13 -0.47 -2.38
N TYR A 135 -1.14 -0.65 -2.01
CA TYR A 135 -1.49 -1.29 -0.76
C TYR A 135 -1.17 -2.80 -0.84
N THR A 136 0.10 -3.16 -0.73
CA THR A 136 0.65 -4.49 -1.05
C THR A 136 -0.10 -5.64 -0.39
N TYR A 137 -0.56 -5.44 0.84
CA TYR A 137 -1.22 -6.50 1.60
C TYR A 137 -2.56 -6.94 1.01
N THR A 138 -3.21 -6.13 0.18
CA THR A 138 -4.41 -6.52 -0.56
C THR A 138 -4.11 -7.47 -1.74
N GLY A 139 -2.85 -7.63 -2.07
CA GLY A 139 -2.37 -8.54 -3.11
C GLY A 139 -2.20 -9.99 -2.65
N TYR A 140 -2.16 -10.27 -1.34
CA TYR A 140 -2.03 -11.64 -0.84
C TYR A 140 -3.26 -12.48 -1.19
N PRO A 141 -3.08 -13.70 -1.72
CA PRO A 141 -4.20 -14.59 -2.08
C PRO A 141 -5.18 -14.80 -0.94
N LEU A 142 -4.69 -15.05 0.28
CA LEU A 142 -5.56 -15.33 1.43
C LEU A 142 -6.19 -14.08 2.05
N VAL A 143 -5.67 -12.89 1.81
CA VAL A 143 -6.37 -11.63 2.12
C VAL A 143 -7.56 -11.43 1.17
N ARG A 144 -7.42 -11.76 -0.11
CA ARG A 144 -8.53 -11.76 -1.08
C ARG A 144 -9.56 -12.82 -0.72
N GLU A 145 -9.12 -14.00 -0.28
CA GLU A 145 -10.03 -15.05 0.23
C GLU A 145 -10.78 -14.59 1.49
N ALA A 146 -10.08 -13.97 2.44
CA ALA A 146 -10.70 -13.44 3.65
C ALA A 146 -11.82 -12.44 3.32
N ARG A 147 -11.55 -11.50 2.39
CA ARG A 147 -12.56 -10.57 1.87
C ARG A 147 -13.76 -11.30 1.27
N GLU A 148 -13.51 -12.30 0.45
CA GLU A 148 -14.58 -13.07 -0.20
C GLU A 148 -15.41 -13.86 0.81
N ARG A 149 -14.78 -14.47 1.84
CA ARG A 149 -15.48 -15.17 2.92
C ARG A 149 -16.37 -14.25 3.73
N VAL A 150 -15.89 -13.06 4.08
CA VAL A 150 -16.72 -12.04 4.76
C VAL A 150 -17.88 -11.61 3.88
N ARG A 151 -17.61 -11.28 2.62
CA ARG A 151 -18.63 -10.86 1.65
C ARG A 151 -19.74 -11.89 1.45
N ARG A 152 -19.40 -13.20 1.50
CA ARG A 152 -20.34 -14.31 1.39
C ARG A 152 -21.05 -14.63 2.71
N GLY A 153 -20.77 -13.92 3.79
CA GLY A 153 -21.38 -14.13 5.09
C GLY A 153 -20.89 -15.39 5.82
N ALA A 154 -19.70 -15.91 5.49
CA ALA A 154 -19.18 -17.15 6.09
C ALA A 154 -19.04 -17.09 7.62
N ILE A 155 -18.89 -15.90 8.21
CA ILE A 155 -18.79 -15.67 9.64
C ILE A 155 -20.02 -14.94 10.23
N GLY A 156 -21.08 -14.74 9.43
CA GLY A 156 -22.23 -13.91 9.80
C GLY A 156 -21.90 -12.41 9.74
N ALA A 157 -22.77 -11.55 10.30
CA ALA A 157 -22.53 -10.13 10.33
C ALA A 157 -21.30 -9.80 11.20
N VAL A 158 -20.42 -8.93 10.70
CA VAL A 158 -19.19 -8.53 11.39
C VAL A 158 -19.54 -7.72 12.65
N ARG A 159 -18.98 -8.11 13.79
CA ARG A 159 -19.18 -7.47 15.10
C ARG A 159 -17.94 -6.74 15.59
N LYS A 160 -16.75 -7.29 15.33
CA LYS A 160 -15.47 -6.72 15.80
C LYS A 160 -14.35 -6.99 14.80
N VAL A 161 -13.49 -5.99 14.63
CA VAL A 161 -12.25 -6.07 13.86
C VAL A 161 -11.09 -5.72 14.77
N VAL A 162 -10.03 -6.53 14.76
CA VAL A 162 -8.76 -6.23 15.42
C VAL A 162 -7.68 -6.31 14.35
N VAL A 163 -7.00 -5.20 14.12
CA VAL A 163 -5.88 -5.13 13.20
C VAL A 163 -4.68 -4.52 13.91
N GLU A 164 -3.54 -5.17 13.77
CA GLU A 164 -2.31 -4.76 14.42
C GLU A 164 -1.14 -4.81 13.45
N TYR A 165 -0.20 -3.87 13.59
CA TYR A 165 1.00 -3.81 12.77
C TYR A 165 2.21 -3.37 13.60
N PRO A 166 2.74 -4.24 14.46
CA PRO A 166 3.96 -3.97 15.20
C PRO A 166 5.22 -4.23 14.37
N GLN A 167 6.21 -3.37 14.56
CA GLN A 167 7.58 -3.47 14.08
C GLN A 167 8.53 -2.96 15.15
N GLY A 168 9.79 -3.42 15.19
CA GLY A 168 10.78 -3.01 16.19
C GLY A 168 11.99 -2.24 15.63
N TRP A 169 12.05 -2.02 14.31
CA TRP A 169 13.24 -1.51 13.65
C TRP A 169 13.58 -0.04 13.94
N LEU A 170 12.59 0.75 14.40
CA LEU A 170 12.75 2.14 14.83
C LEU A 170 12.71 2.31 16.37
N ALA A 171 12.89 1.24 17.14
CA ALA A 171 12.88 1.31 18.61
C ALA A 171 14.02 2.14 19.18
N GLY A 172 15.12 2.31 18.44
CA GLY A 172 16.22 3.23 18.76
C GLY A 172 16.29 4.39 17.76
N PRO A 173 17.22 5.36 17.95
CA PRO A 173 17.39 6.52 17.08
C PRO A 173 18.11 6.16 15.77
N ALA A 174 17.50 5.27 14.98
CA ALA A 174 18.06 4.74 13.74
C ALA A 174 18.30 5.82 12.67
N GLU A 175 17.60 6.95 12.76
CA GLU A 175 17.77 8.14 11.92
C GLU A 175 19.10 8.87 12.14
N HIS A 176 19.76 8.68 13.27
CA HIS A 176 21.09 9.25 13.57
C HIS A 176 22.24 8.40 13.01
N ALA A 177 21.96 7.15 12.63
CA ALA A 177 22.87 6.34 11.84
C ALA A 177 22.77 6.75 10.36
N ASP A 178 23.71 6.28 9.52
CA ASP A 178 23.61 6.51 8.05
C ASP A 178 22.48 5.68 7.40
N ASN A 179 21.28 5.79 8.00
CA ASN A 179 20.06 5.11 7.59
C ASN A 179 19.06 6.09 6.94
N ARG A 180 19.20 6.24 5.62
CA ARG A 180 18.32 7.12 4.84
C ARG A 180 16.84 6.75 4.95
N GLN A 181 16.52 5.45 5.14
CA GLN A 181 15.14 4.99 5.25
C GLN A 181 14.50 5.44 6.56
N ALA A 182 15.27 5.49 7.65
CA ALA A 182 14.81 6.05 8.91
C ALA A 182 14.71 7.58 8.84
N ALA A 183 15.74 8.24 8.30
CA ALA A 183 15.86 9.70 8.30
C ALA A 183 14.64 10.42 7.68
N TRP A 184 14.20 10.01 6.48
CA TRP A 184 13.06 10.68 5.85
C TRP A 184 11.70 10.35 6.52
N ARG A 185 11.57 9.16 7.14
CA ARG A 185 10.30 8.74 7.78
C ARG A 185 10.01 9.48 9.08
N VAL A 186 11.05 9.93 9.79
CA VAL A 186 10.88 10.71 11.02
C VAL A 186 10.90 12.23 10.77
N ASP A 187 11.08 12.65 9.53
CA ASP A 187 11.04 14.06 9.13
C ASP A 187 9.64 14.45 8.61
N PRO A 188 8.87 15.29 9.34
CA PRO A 188 7.52 15.68 8.92
C PRO A 188 7.46 16.44 7.59
N THR A 189 8.59 17.03 7.13
CA THR A 189 8.63 17.71 5.82
C THR A 189 8.66 16.72 4.64
N GLN A 190 9.05 15.47 4.88
CA GLN A 190 9.14 14.43 3.87
C GLN A 190 8.04 13.37 4.02
N ALA A 191 7.77 12.96 5.27
CA ALA A 191 6.77 11.92 5.58
C ALA A 191 5.33 12.46 5.63
N GLY A 192 5.15 13.74 5.95
CA GLY A 192 3.84 14.33 6.24
C GLY A 192 3.54 14.39 7.75
N PRO A 193 2.26 14.54 8.16
CA PRO A 193 1.88 14.81 9.55
C PRO A 193 1.95 13.59 10.48
N GLY A 194 2.07 12.37 9.95
CA GLY A 194 2.11 11.13 10.72
C GLY A 194 3.36 10.31 10.42
N GLY A 195 4.00 9.78 11.45
CA GLY A 195 5.13 8.86 11.37
C GLY A 195 4.66 7.40 11.22
N CYS A 196 4.57 6.67 12.30
CA CYS A 196 4.10 5.29 12.35
C CYS A 196 2.70 5.13 11.74
N ILE A 197 1.76 6.04 12.06
CA ILE A 197 0.41 5.99 11.48
C ILE A 197 0.42 6.14 9.96
N GLY A 198 1.29 7.00 9.42
CA GLY A 198 1.44 7.22 7.97
C GLY A 198 2.19 6.12 7.25
N ASP A 199 3.19 5.53 7.89
CA ASP A 199 4.00 4.47 7.29
C ASP A 199 3.29 3.10 7.34
N ILE A 200 2.84 2.66 8.51
CA ILE A 200 2.26 1.32 8.72
C ILE A 200 0.80 1.33 9.20
N GLY A 201 0.37 2.32 9.99
CA GLY A 201 -1.01 2.41 10.45
C GLY A 201 -2.02 2.52 9.30
N VAL A 202 -1.69 3.23 8.24
CA VAL A 202 -2.53 3.35 7.04
C VAL A 202 -2.74 2.02 6.31
N HIS A 203 -1.76 1.11 6.34
CA HIS A 203 -1.92 -0.24 5.82
C HIS A 203 -2.92 -1.06 6.66
N ALA A 204 -2.79 -0.99 7.99
CA ALA A 204 -3.70 -1.66 8.91
C ALA A 204 -5.15 -1.15 8.71
N PHE A 205 -5.33 0.16 8.58
CA PHE A 205 -6.61 0.78 8.28
C PHE A 205 -7.20 0.30 6.94
N ASN A 206 -6.40 0.35 5.87
CA ASN A 206 -6.82 -0.12 4.56
C ASN A 206 -7.20 -1.61 4.58
N LEU A 207 -6.39 -2.44 5.24
CA LEU A 207 -6.64 -3.89 5.35
C LEU A 207 -7.96 -4.17 6.06
N ALA A 208 -8.28 -3.43 7.15
CA ALA A 208 -9.52 -3.60 7.89
C ALA A 208 -10.75 -3.32 7.02
N GLU A 209 -10.75 -2.21 6.27
CA GLU A 209 -11.84 -1.87 5.35
C GLU A 209 -11.88 -2.79 4.13
N PHE A 210 -10.72 -3.16 3.58
CA PHE A 210 -10.64 -4.05 2.42
C PHE A 210 -11.22 -5.44 2.70
N VAL A 211 -10.85 -6.06 3.83
CA VAL A 211 -11.29 -7.42 4.19
C VAL A 211 -12.76 -7.43 4.57
N THR A 212 -13.20 -6.43 5.34
CA THR A 212 -14.58 -6.42 5.86
C THR A 212 -15.61 -5.84 4.89
N GLY A 213 -15.18 -4.98 3.97
CA GLY A 213 -16.08 -4.18 3.15
C GLY A 213 -16.84 -3.10 3.92
N LEU A 214 -16.53 -2.91 5.22
CA LEU A 214 -17.16 -1.92 6.08
C LEU A 214 -16.37 -0.62 6.04
N SER A 215 -17.07 0.51 6.15
CA SER A 215 -16.46 1.83 6.26
C SER A 215 -16.39 2.25 7.73
N VAL A 216 -15.24 2.78 8.12
CA VAL A 216 -15.11 3.47 9.42
C VAL A 216 -15.86 4.81 9.35
N ASP A 217 -16.64 5.14 10.37
CA ASP A 217 -17.40 6.39 10.49
C ASP A 217 -17.00 7.23 11.71
N ARG A 218 -16.38 6.64 12.73
CA ARG A 218 -15.84 7.35 13.92
C ARG A 218 -14.57 6.69 14.40
N LEU A 219 -13.69 7.49 14.98
CA LEU A 219 -12.47 7.02 15.62
C LEU A 219 -12.17 7.78 16.92
N LEU A 220 -11.40 7.14 17.79
CA LEU A 220 -10.70 7.74 18.93
C LEU A 220 -9.25 7.29 18.81
N ALA A 221 -8.33 8.23 18.80
CA ALA A 221 -6.91 7.97 18.54
C ALA A 221 -6.03 8.47 19.69
N ASP A 222 -5.03 7.67 20.03
CA ASP A 222 -3.91 8.01 20.88
C ASP A 222 -2.62 7.70 20.12
N LEU A 223 -1.85 8.74 19.79
CA LEU A 223 -0.58 8.67 19.08
C LEU A 223 0.54 9.15 19.99
N GLY A 224 1.51 8.29 20.22
CA GLY A 224 2.69 8.55 21.05
C GLY A 224 3.94 8.83 20.23
N THR A 225 4.78 9.74 20.73
CA THR A 225 6.17 9.91 20.30
C THR A 225 7.04 9.49 21.48
N VAL A 226 7.49 8.23 21.48
CA VAL A 226 8.15 7.59 22.64
C VAL A 226 9.66 7.71 22.56
N VAL A 227 10.25 7.60 21.37
CA VAL A 227 11.70 7.76 21.19
C VAL A 227 12.09 9.23 21.31
N PRO A 228 12.99 9.58 22.24
CA PRO A 228 13.37 10.99 22.45
C PRO A 228 13.91 11.67 21.19
N GLY A 229 13.50 12.93 20.98
CA GLY A 229 13.96 13.77 19.87
C GLY A 229 13.15 13.64 18.59
N ARG A 230 12.27 12.67 18.46
CA ARG A 230 11.34 12.56 17.32
C ARG A 230 10.25 13.61 17.37
N ARG A 231 9.72 13.93 16.21
CA ARG A 231 8.62 14.90 16.03
C ARG A 231 7.32 14.25 15.55
N LEU A 232 7.40 13.04 15.03
CA LEU A 232 6.29 12.24 14.56
C LEU A 232 6.04 11.06 15.50
N ASP A 233 4.84 10.52 15.43
CA ASP A 233 4.43 9.33 16.19
C ASP A 233 5.26 8.10 15.80
N ASP A 234 5.59 7.29 16.79
CA ASP A 234 6.24 5.98 16.64
C ASP A 234 5.44 4.84 17.29
N ASP A 235 4.34 5.20 17.98
CA ASP A 235 3.36 4.29 18.56
C ASP A 235 1.93 4.81 18.37
N VAL A 236 0.97 3.92 18.04
CA VAL A 236 -0.40 4.28 17.64
C VAL A 236 -1.41 3.30 18.20
N SER A 237 -2.43 3.83 18.88
CA SER A 237 -3.62 3.09 19.29
C SER A 237 -4.88 3.80 18.83
N VAL A 238 -5.74 3.14 18.05
CA VAL A 238 -6.98 3.71 17.55
C VAL A 238 -8.16 2.78 17.80
N LEU A 239 -9.20 3.30 18.44
CA LEU A 239 -10.51 2.65 18.51
C LEU A 239 -11.35 3.10 17.32
N LEU A 240 -12.03 2.15 16.67
CA LEU A 240 -12.81 2.39 15.46
C LEU A 240 -14.29 2.06 15.68
N ARG A 241 -15.16 2.79 15.01
CA ARG A 241 -16.56 2.43 14.77
C ARG A 241 -16.77 2.35 13.28
N PHE A 242 -17.42 1.29 12.87
CA PHE A 242 -17.79 1.07 11.47
C PHE A 242 -19.28 1.37 11.28
N GLU A 243 -19.61 1.81 10.08
CA GLU A 243 -21.02 1.85 9.64
C GLU A 243 -21.68 0.49 9.92
N GLY A 244 -22.93 0.51 10.42
CA GLY A 244 -23.62 -0.72 10.82
C GLY A 244 -23.31 -1.21 12.25
N GLY A 245 -22.44 -0.49 13.01
CA GLY A 245 -22.24 -0.68 14.45
C GLY A 245 -21.10 -1.63 14.85
N ALA A 246 -20.39 -2.23 13.93
CA ALA A 246 -19.20 -3.03 14.24
C ALA A 246 -18.13 -2.16 14.93
N ARG A 247 -17.34 -2.78 15.82
CA ARG A 247 -16.29 -2.12 16.59
C ARG A 247 -14.90 -2.55 16.13
N GLY A 248 -13.93 -1.64 16.16
CA GLY A 248 -12.55 -1.97 15.79
C GLY A 248 -11.53 -1.52 16.81
N VAL A 249 -10.39 -2.20 16.76
CA VAL A 249 -9.13 -1.80 17.40
C VAL A 249 -8.05 -1.87 16.33
N LEU A 250 -7.32 -0.77 16.16
CA LEU A 250 -6.13 -0.71 15.33
C LEU A 250 -4.95 -0.33 16.21
N MET A 251 -3.88 -1.10 16.13
CA MET A 251 -2.61 -0.81 16.77
C MET A 251 -1.52 -0.82 15.70
N ALA A 252 -0.64 0.17 15.71
CA ALA A 252 0.58 0.18 14.92
C ALA A 252 1.72 0.71 15.78
N SER A 253 2.90 0.11 15.66
CA SER A 253 4.05 0.49 16.47
C SER A 253 5.34 0.22 15.70
N GLN A 254 6.29 1.15 15.75
CA GLN A 254 7.63 0.96 15.19
C GLN A 254 8.70 0.77 16.27
N ILE A 255 8.26 0.68 17.54
CA ILE A 255 9.12 0.53 18.73
C ILE A 255 8.96 -0.81 19.44
N SER A 256 8.19 -1.74 18.86
CA SER A 256 7.91 -3.08 19.43
C SER A 256 9.09 -4.03 19.16
N ILE A 257 10.10 -3.99 20.01
CA ILE A 257 11.31 -4.83 19.88
C ILE A 257 10.92 -6.32 19.86
N GLY A 258 11.46 -7.04 18.88
CA GLY A 258 11.16 -8.47 18.65
C GLY A 258 10.17 -8.71 17.52
N GLU A 259 9.37 -7.70 17.15
CA GLU A 259 8.48 -7.75 16.00
C GLU A 259 9.22 -7.32 14.73
N LEU A 260 9.03 -8.06 13.64
CA LEU A 260 9.66 -7.79 12.35
C LEU A 260 8.70 -7.02 11.42
N ASN A 261 7.62 -7.69 10.99
CA ASN A 261 6.62 -7.12 10.11
C ASN A 261 5.22 -7.68 10.44
N GLY A 262 4.83 -7.54 11.69
CA GLY A 262 3.75 -8.24 12.36
C GLY A 262 2.32 -7.81 12.00
N LEU A 263 2.04 -7.47 10.73
CA LEU A 263 0.69 -7.12 10.31
C LEU A 263 -0.24 -8.34 10.45
N ARG A 264 -1.30 -8.18 11.24
CA ARG A 264 -2.30 -9.21 11.50
C ARG A 264 -3.69 -8.62 11.51
N ILE A 265 -4.67 -9.36 10.99
CA ILE A 265 -6.08 -9.00 11.05
C ILE A 265 -6.91 -10.16 11.60
N ARG A 266 -7.79 -9.86 12.56
CA ARG A 266 -8.80 -10.76 13.09
C ARG A 266 -10.19 -10.12 12.94
N VAL A 267 -11.10 -10.83 12.31
CA VAL A 267 -12.48 -10.36 12.13
C VAL A 267 -13.42 -11.35 12.83
N TYR A 268 -14.24 -10.85 13.74
CA TYR A 268 -15.20 -11.61 14.53
C TYR A 268 -16.61 -11.26 14.05
N GLY A 269 -17.33 -12.26 13.59
CA GLY A 269 -18.72 -12.18 13.17
C GLY A 269 -19.68 -12.82 14.17
N GLU A 270 -20.92 -13.01 13.76
CA GLU A 270 -21.96 -13.64 14.59
C GLU A 270 -21.78 -15.14 14.78
N THR A 271 -21.32 -15.81 13.73
CA THR A 271 -21.26 -17.29 13.69
C THR A 271 -19.83 -17.82 13.56
N GLY A 272 -18.85 -16.94 13.40
CA GLY A 272 -17.45 -17.34 13.29
C GLY A 272 -16.50 -16.15 13.29
N SER A 273 -15.23 -16.47 13.10
CA SER A 273 -14.16 -15.47 12.98
C SER A 273 -13.12 -15.91 11.95
N LEU A 274 -12.31 -14.98 11.51
CA LEU A 274 -11.13 -15.26 10.70
C LEU A 274 -9.88 -14.57 11.28
N ASP A 275 -8.71 -15.17 10.99
CA ASP A 275 -7.41 -14.73 11.45
C ASP A 275 -6.37 -14.93 10.35
N TRP A 276 -5.72 -13.85 9.93
CA TRP A 276 -4.63 -13.85 8.97
C TRP A 276 -3.44 -13.04 9.48
N HIS A 277 -2.23 -13.56 9.28
CA HIS A 277 -0.98 -12.95 9.71
C HIS A 277 0.02 -12.88 8.55
N GLN A 278 0.61 -11.72 8.34
CA GLN A 278 1.50 -11.43 7.21
C GLN A 278 2.78 -12.29 7.22
N GLU A 279 3.35 -12.59 8.39
CA GLU A 279 4.55 -13.43 8.49
C GLU A 279 4.26 -14.92 8.30
N GLN A 280 2.97 -15.30 8.24
CA GLN A 280 2.48 -16.62 7.86
C GLN A 280 1.40 -16.51 6.76
N PRO A 281 1.70 -15.83 5.63
CA PRO A 281 0.69 -15.32 4.71
C PRO A 281 -0.06 -16.44 3.96
N ASN A 282 0.50 -17.65 3.97
CA ASN A 282 -0.04 -18.81 3.25
C ASN A 282 -1.05 -19.61 4.06
N SER A 283 -1.52 -19.08 5.21
CA SER A 283 -2.53 -19.68 6.06
C SER A 283 -3.57 -18.63 6.47
N LEU A 284 -4.85 -18.99 6.37
CA LEU A 284 -5.99 -18.23 6.87
C LEU A 284 -6.82 -19.17 7.74
N SER A 285 -6.98 -18.84 9.02
CA SER A 285 -7.79 -19.62 9.95
C SER A 285 -9.21 -19.06 10.03
N LEU A 286 -10.21 -19.96 9.96
CA LEU A 286 -11.61 -19.67 10.26
C LEU A 286 -12.03 -20.51 11.46
N HIS A 287 -12.70 -19.89 12.42
CA HIS A 287 -13.24 -20.54 13.60
C HIS A 287 -14.76 -20.33 13.65
N PHE A 288 -15.52 -21.36 13.95
CA PHE A 288 -16.97 -21.34 13.92
C PHE A 288 -17.56 -21.59 15.32
N SER A 289 -18.75 -21.07 15.55
CA SER A 289 -19.44 -21.17 16.84
C SER A 289 -19.81 -22.63 17.24
N ASP A 290 -19.81 -23.57 16.30
CA ASP A 290 -19.95 -24.98 16.51
C ASP A 290 -18.67 -25.71 17.01
N GLY A 291 -17.57 -24.96 17.18
CA GLY A 291 -16.25 -25.46 17.60
C GLY A 291 -15.36 -25.92 16.45
N ARG A 292 -15.84 -25.91 15.22
CA ARG A 292 -15.06 -26.29 14.04
C ARG A 292 -14.03 -25.19 13.72
N THR A 293 -12.83 -25.63 13.30
CA THR A 293 -11.78 -24.77 12.78
C THR A 293 -11.38 -25.25 11.38
N GLU A 294 -11.31 -24.32 10.45
CA GLU A 294 -10.77 -24.54 9.11
C GLU A 294 -9.49 -23.73 8.93
N VAL A 295 -8.46 -24.33 8.35
CA VAL A 295 -7.23 -23.62 7.93
C VAL A 295 -7.14 -23.73 6.41
N LEU A 296 -7.39 -22.60 5.75
CA LEU A 296 -7.23 -22.49 4.31
C LEU A 296 -5.76 -22.16 3.98
N ARG A 297 -5.25 -22.75 2.92
CA ARG A 297 -3.87 -22.54 2.48
C ARG A 297 -3.82 -22.00 1.06
N THR A 298 -2.80 -21.20 0.77
CA THR A 298 -2.53 -20.75 -0.61
C THR A 298 -2.35 -21.97 -1.51
N GLY A 299 -3.03 -21.97 -2.66
CA GLY A 299 -3.02 -23.08 -3.61
C GLY A 299 -4.10 -24.16 -3.36
N ASP A 300 -4.92 -24.05 -2.32
CA ASP A 300 -6.04 -24.96 -2.12
C ASP A 300 -7.11 -24.82 -3.20
N ALA A 301 -7.62 -25.93 -3.69
CA ALA A 301 -8.66 -25.97 -4.72
C ALA A 301 -10.00 -25.33 -4.28
N GLY A 302 -10.26 -25.29 -2.97
CA GLY A 302 -11.49 -24.71 -2.37
C GLY A 302 -11.49 -23.18 -2.22
N LEU A 303 -10.42 -22.50 -2.62
CA LEU A 303 -10.35 -21.04 -2.57
C LEU A 303 -11.24 -20.37 -3.63
N GLY A 304 -11.66 -19.15 -3.37
CA GLY A 304 -12.39 -18.31 -4.30
C GLY A 304 -11.60 -18.02 -5.59
N ALA A 305 -12.29 -17.61 -6.65
CA ALA A 305 -11.68 -17.37 -7.95
C ALA A 305 -10.57 -16.30 -7.90
N ASP A 306 -10.78 -15.23 -7.13
CA ASP A 306 -9.81 -14.13 -7.01
C ASP A 306 -8.53 -14.56 -6.28
N ALA A 307 -8.66 -15.35 -5.19
CA ALA A 307 -7.53 -15.92 -4.48
C ALA A 307 -6.74 -16.91 -5.35
N ARG A 308 -7.43 -17.78 -6.10
CA ARG A 308 -6.76 -18.70 -7.04
C ARG A 308 -6.04 -17.95 -8.16
N ALA A 309 -6.66 -16.92 -8.73
CA ALA A 309 -6.02 -16.09 -9.75
C ALA A 309 -4.79 -15.35 -9.22
N ALA A 310 -4.77 -15.02 -7.94
CA ALA A 310 -3.64 -14.37 -7.26
C ALA A 310 -2.52 -15.35 -6.86
N THR A 311 -2.71 -16.67 -7.02
CA THR A 311 -1.74 -17.71 -6.68
C THR A 311 -1.01 -18.19 -7.95
N ARG A 312 0.30 -18.41 -7.85
CA ARG A 312 1.14 -18.89 -8.96
C ARG A 312 1.58 -20.34 -8.79
N LEU A 313 1.86 -20.74 -7.56
CA LEU A 313 2.46 -22.02 -7.25
C LEU A 313 1.41 -23.01 -6.72
N PRO A 314 1.62 -24.34 -6.92
CA PRO A 314 0.77 -25.35 -6.31
C PRO A 314 0.82 -25.29 -4.78
N GLY A 315 -0.23 -25.79 -4.12
CA GLY A 315 -0.27 -25.90 -2.66
C GLY A 315 1.00 -26.53 -2.08
N GLY A 316 1.44 -26.03 -0.93
CA GLY A 316 2.67 -26.45 -0.26
C GLY A 316 3.93 -25.66 -0.69
N HIS A 317 3.84 -24.77 -1.66
CA HIS A 317 4.91 -23.87 -2.07
C HIS A 317 4.55 -22.45 -1.59
N PRO A 318 5.31 -21.87 -0.64
CA PRO A 318 4.97 -20.56 -0.08
C PRO A 318 5.18 -19.44 -1.09
N GLU A 319 4.22 -18.52 -1.18
CA GLU A 319 4.33 -17.22 -1.83
C GLU A 319 4.35 -16.13 -0.76
N GLY A 320 5.01 -14.99 -1.04
CA GLY A 320 5.24 -13.96 -0.04
C GLY A 320 4.98 -12.54 -0.54
N TYR A 321 5.77 -11.60 0.01
CA TYR A 321 5.61 -10.16 -0.21
C TYR A 321 5.75 -9.76 -1.69
N LEU A 322 6.72 -10.36 -2.38
CA LEU A 322 6.99 -10.03 -3.77
C LEU A 322 5.85 -10.48 -4.69
N GLU A 323 5.34 -11.70 -4.48
CA GLU A 323 4.21 -12.23 -5.25
C GLU A 323 2.92 -11.46 -4.97
N ALA A 324 2.69 -11.04 -3.71
CA ALA A 324 1.57 -10.18 -3.36
C ALA A 324 1.67 -8.82 -4.07
N PHE A 325 2.85 -8.22 -4.11
CA PHE A 325 3.08 -6.98 -4.85
C PHE A 325 2.89 -7.18 -6.37
N ALA A 326 3.38 -8.32 -6.91
CA ALA A 326 3.19 -8.67 -8.31
C ALA A 326 1.70 -8.86 -8.68
N ASN A 327 0.86 -9.30 -7.75
CA ASN A 327 -0.58 -9.39 -7.96
C ASN A 327 -1.22 -8.01 -8.20
N LEU A 328 -0.72 -6.94 -7.55
CA LEU A 328 -1.17 -5.58 -7.85
C LEU A 328 -0.78 -5.18 -9.29
N TYR A 329 0.42 -5.54 -9.74
CA TYR A 329 0.85 -5.26 -11.11
C TYR A 329 0.07 -6.07 -12.15
N ARG A 330 -0.36 -7.30 -11.84
CA ARG A 330 -1.30 -8.06 -12.68
C ARG A 330 -2.64 -7.36 -12.81
N ASP A 331 -3.15 -6.84 -11.69
CA ASP A 331 -4.39 -6.06 -11.66
C ASP A 331 -4.24 -4.77 -12.49
N VAL A 332 -3.11 -4.06 -12.36
CA VAL A 332 -2.77 -2.89 -13.19
C VAL A 332 -2.73 -3.26 -14.67
N ALA A 333 -2.03 -4.34 -15.03
CA ALA A 333 -1.96 -4.80 -16.42
C ALA A 333 -3.36 -5.15 -16.98
N THR A 334 -4.22 -5.74 -16.14
CA THR A 334 -5.62 -6.03 -16.52
C THR A 334 -6.38 -4.74 -16.81
N VAL A 335 -6.29 -3.73 -15.93
CA VAL A 335 -6.98 -2.44 -16.12
C VAL A 335 -6.44 -1.69 -17.34
N LEU A 336 -5.13 -1.65 -17.55
CA LEU A 336 -4.51 -0.99 -18.70
C LEU A 336 -4.90 -1.64 -20.05
N ARG A 337 -5.29 -2.92 -20.03
CA ARG A 337 -5.81 -3.65 -21.20
C ARG A 337 -7.34 -3.57 -21.33
N GLY A 338 -8.00 -2.71 -20.54
CA GLY A 338 -9.46 -2.48 -20.59
C GLY A 338 -10.29 -3.49 -19.79
N GLY A 339 -9.66 -4.35 -18.98
CA GLY A 339 -10.35 -5.24 -18.04
C GLY A 339 -10.71 -4.58 -16.71
N THR A 340 -11.23 -5.38 -15.78
CA THR A 340 -11.59 -4.94 -14.43
C THR A 340 -10.79 -5.70 -13.37
N ALA A 341 -10.37 -4.98 -12.33
CA ALA A 341 -9.63 -5.53 -11.20
C ALA A 341 -10.19 -4.95 -9.88
N PRO A 342 -11.27 -5.54 -9.31
CA PRO A 342 -11.99 -4.97 -8.17
C PRO A 342 -11.19 -4.98 -6.85
N ALA A 343 -10.07 -5.67 -6.80
CA ALA A 343 -9.15 -5.65 -5.66
C ALA A 343 -8.15 -4.48 -5.72
N LEU A 344 -7.94 -3.88 -6.91
CA LEU A 344 -6.97 -2.80 -7.09
C LEU A 344 -7.43 -1.53 -6.36
N GLN A 345 -6.55 -0.99 -5.54
CA GLN A 345 -6.81 0.23 -4.79
C GLN A 345 -6.46 1.45 -5.63
N GLY A 346 -7.32 2.45 -5.63
CA GLY A 346 -7.18 3.66 -6.44
C GLY A 346 -7.09 4.94 -5.61
N VAL A 347 -7.30 6.08 -6.27
CA VAL A 347 -7.18 7.41 -5.66
C VAL A 347 -8.19 7.63 -4.51
N HIS A 348 -9.37 7.03 -4.59
CA HIS A 348 -10.38 7.13 -3.52
C HIS A 348 -9.89 6.50 -2.21
N GLN A 349 -9.26 5.31 -2.27
CA GLN A 349 -8.62 4.69 -1.12
C GLN A 349 -7.41 5.50 -0.63
N GLY A 350 -6.72 6.19 -1.55
CA GLY A 350 -5.68 7.15 -1.21
C GLY A 350 -6.19 8.31 -0.38
N VAL A 351 -7.25 8.99 -0.83
CA VAL A 351 -7.91 10.08 -0.07
C VAL A 351 -8.38 9.57 1.29
N ARG A 352 -8.99 8.37 1.33
CA ARG A 352 -9.48 7.77 2.56
C ARG A 352 -8.37 7.45 3.55
N GLY A 353 -7.24 6.93 3.08
CA GLY A 353 -6.04 6.70 3.90
C GLY A 353 -5.46 7.99 4.46
N MET A 354 -5.35 9.04 3.63
CA MET A 354 -4.87 10.34 4.08
C MET A 354 -5.83 11.02 5.07
N ALA A 355 -7.14 10.87 4.86
CA ALA A 355 -8.15 11.35 5.80
C ALA A 355 -8.06 10.64 7.16
N PHE A 356 -7.75 9.32 7.17
CA PHE A 356 -7.51 8.57 8.39
C PHE A 356 -6.30 9.11 9.16
N ILE A 357 -5.17 9.30 8.48
CA ILE A 357 -3.94 9.86 9.09
C ILE A 357 -4.24 11.25 9.68
N ASP A 358 -4.79 12.17 8.87
CA ASP A 358 -5.11 13.55 9.30
C ASP A 358 -6.05 13.59 10.50
N THR A 359 -7.14 12.82 10.44
CA THR A 359 -8.15 12.78 11.51
C THR A 359 -7.56 12.22 12.80
N ALA A 360 -6.79 11.14 12.73
CA ALA A 360 -6.21 10.51 13.92
C ALA A 360 -5.14 11.39 14.56
N VAL A 361 -4.24 11.99 13.77
CA VAL A 361 -3.22 12.93 14.26
C VAL A 361 -3.86 14.12 14.94
N ARG A 362 -4.88 14.74 14.34
CA ARG A 362 -5.60 15.87 14.89
C ARG A 362 -6.34 15.49 16.17
N ALA A 363 -7.11 14.39 16.14
CA ALA A 363 -7.88 13.91 17.29
C ALA A 363 -6.99 13.59 18.50
N SER A 364 -5.85 12.96 18.30
CA SER A 364 -4.87 12.67 19.34
C SER A 364 -4.26 13.95 19.92
N ARG A 365 -3.82 14.88 19.05
CA ARG A 365 -3.24 16.16 19.48
C ARG A 365 -4.21 17.02 20.30
N GLU A 366 -5.47 17.06 19.86
CA GLU A 366 -6.53 17.85 20.52
C GLU A 366 -7.17 17.12 21.70
N GLN A 367 -6.82 15.87 21.95
CA GLN A 367 -7.46 14.99 22.96
C GLN A 367 -8.99 14.97 22.83
N SER A 368 -9.48 14.95 21.58
CA SER A 368 -10.88 15.21 21.25
C SER A 368 -11.84 14.07 21.62
N GLY A 369 -11.35 12.93 22.12
CA GLY A 369 -12.17 11.74 22.33
C GLY A 369 -12.67 11.15 21.00
N TRP A 370 -13.95 10.74 20.95
CA TRP A 370 -14.55 10.19 19.73
C TRP A 370 -14.87 11.27 18.72
N VAL A 371 -14.26 11.22 17.55
CA VAL A 371 -14.51 12.13 16.42
C VAL A 371 -15.19 11.41 15.26
N ALA A 372 -16.00 12.14 14.49
CA ALA A 372 -16.53 11.66 13.23
C ALA A 372 -15.39 11.53 12.22
N PHE A 373 -15.43 10.47 11.41
CA PHE A 373 -14.47 10.23 10.35
C PHE A 373 -15.15 10.40 8.98
N VAL A 374 -14.73 11.40 8.23
CA VAL A 374 -15.24 11.71 6.89
C VAL A 374 -14.09 11.48 5.89
N GLY A 375 -14.02 10.28 5.36
CA GLY A 375 -12.98 9.84 4.42
C GLY A 375 -13.33 10.13 2.95
N ARG A 376 -13.77 11.36 2.61
CA ARG A 376 -14.16 11.73 1.23
C ARG A 376 -13.33 12.89 0.72
#